data_2297da50e3642c32d48f1b24ab25bb93
#
_entry.id   2297da50e3642c32d48f1b24ab25bb93
#
_cell.length_a   1.000
_cell.length_b   1.000
_cell.length_c   1.000
_cell.angle_alpha   90.00
_cell.angle_beta   90.00
_cell.angle_gamma   90.00
#
_symmetry.space_group_name_H-M   'P 1'
#
loop_
_entity.id
_entity.type
_entity.pdbx_description
1 polymer ?
#
loop_
_entity_poly.entity_id
_entity_poly.type
_entity_poly.pdbx_seq_one_letter_code
_entity_poly.pdbx_strand_id
1 'polypeptide(L)'
;MDYMKWNEAQRLCKTFKDDCVVRSVSIVTEQSYEDTFIQLMNFGLEVGAYPNHEKVWVPFLESQGFVKHKMPRPHGKPRGTVKLRDWDFQGIAAVKNSRHLTAVMHGQCIDTWDCRYRPVNSYWARG
;
A
#
# COMPACT_ATOMS: atom_id res chain seq x y z
N MET A 1 0.86 -14.28 -8.00
CA MET A 1 1.40 -13.61 -6.79
C MET A 1 0.95 -14.38 -5.55
N ASP A 2 1.88 -14.62 -4.66
CA ASP A 2 1.59 -15.30 -3.39
C ASP A 2 0.99 -14.33 -2.38
N TYR A 3 0.40 -14.89 -1.33
CA TYR A 3 -0.14 -14.12 -0.22
C TYR A 3 0.60 -14.49 1.07
N MET A 4 0.99 -13.47 1.84
CA MET A 4 1.55 -13.65 3.17
C MET A 4 0.76 -12.81 4.16
N LYS A 5 0.29 -13.44 5.25
CA LYS A 5 -0.42 -12.72 6.30
C LYS A 5 0.55 -11.84 7.08
N TRP A 6 0.20 -10.57 7.22
CA TRP A 6 0.98 -9.63 8.01
C TRP A 6 0.91 -9.99 9.49
N ASN A 7 2.04 -9.84 10.18
CA ASN A 7 2.10 -10.08 11.63
C ASN A 7 1.44 -8.93 12.38
N GLU A 8 0.22 -9.15 12.86
CA GLU A 8 -0.59 -8.14 13.53
C GLU A 8 -0.01 -7.72 14.89
N ALA A 9 0.94 -8.46 15.45
CA ALA A 9 1.63 -8.08 16.68
C ALA A 9 2.46 -6.79 16.53
N GLN A 10 2.72 -6.37 15.29
CA GLN A 10 3.43 -5.11 15.01
C GLN A 10 2.58 -3.87 15.28
N ARG A 11 1.25 -3.99 15.38
CA ARG A 11 0.38 -2.86 15.71
C ARG A 11 0.68 -2.32 17.08
N LEU A 12 0.65 -0.97 17.18
CA LEU A 12 0.79 -0.30 18.48
C LEU A 12 -0.38 -0.60 19.42
N CYS A 13 -1.57 -0.72 18.87
CA CYS A 13 -2.79 -0.95 19.63
C CYS A 13 -3.68 -1.94 18.89
N LYS A 14 -4.13 -2.96 19.60
CA LYS A 14 -4.97 -4.01 19.02
C LYS A 14 -6.32 -3.50 18.52
N THR A 15 -6.76 -2.34 19.01
CA THR A 15 -8.02 -1.73 18.60
C THR A 15 -7.91 -0.83 17.38
N PHE A 16 -6.70 -0.60 16.87
CA PHE A 16 -6.51 0.15 15.63
C PHE A 16 -7.13 -0.63 14.47
N LYS A 17 -8.09 0.02 13.82
CA LYS A 17 -8.76 -0.48 12.63
C LYS A 17 -8.54 0.52 11.50
N ASP A 18 -8.84 0.12 10.27
CA ASP A 18 -8.70 0.98 9.09
C ASP A 18 -7.28 1.53 8.95
N ASP A 19 -6.30 0.72 9.30
CA ASP A 19 -4.89 1.08 9.29
C ASP A 19 -4.17 0.62 8.02
N CYS A 20 -4.90 0.33 6.95
CA CYS A 20 -4.30 -0.21 5.73
C CYS A 20 -3.19 0.68 5.18
N VAL A 21 -3.30 2.00 5.32
CA VAL A 21 -2.27 2.94 4.87
C VAL A 21 -1.02 2.82 5.74
N VAL A 22 -1.16 2.95 7.06
CA VAL A 22 0.01 2.86 7.97
C VAL A 22 0.70 1.50 7.80
N ARG A 23 -0.08 0.43 7.79
CA ARG A 23 0.43 -0.93 7.64
C ARG A 23 1.17 -1.10 6.31
N SER A 24 0.53 -0.73 5.20
CA SER A 24 1.12 -0.90 3.87
C SER A 24 2.36 -0.04 3.68
N VAL A 25 2.33 1.20 4.13
CA VAL A 25 3.47 2.11 4.04
C VAL A 25 4.62 1.60 4.91
N SER A 26 4.35 1.08 6.11
CA SER A 26 5.39 0.51 6.97
C SER A 26 6.09 -0.68 6.28
N ILE A 27 5.32 -1.53 5.62
CA ILE A 27 5.86 -2.69 4.93
C ILE A 27 6.77 -2.26 3.77
N VAL A 28 6.28 -1.40 2.87
CA VAL A 28 7.03 -1.05 1.66
C VAL A 28 8.21 -0.14 1.94
N THR A 29 8.18 0.66 3.00
CA THR A 29 9.32 1.48 3.42
C THR A 29 10.28 0.73 4.34
N GLU A 30 9.94 -0.50 4.72
CA GLU A 30 10.73 -1.34 5.60
C GLU A 30 11.02 -0.68 6.94
N GLN A 31 10.03 0.04 7.45
CA GLN A 31 10.08 0.71 8.75
C GLN A 31 9.12 0.02 9.73
N SER A 32 9.33 0.27 11.03
CA SER A 32 8.39 -0.22 12.03
C SER A 32 7.02 0.46 11.85
N TYR A 33 5.98 -0.22 12.31
CA TYR A 33 4.63 0.35 12.32
C TYR A 33 4.60 1.67 13.12
N GLU A 34 5.25 1.68 14.29
CA GLU A 34 5.29 2.87 15.14
C GLU A 34 5.95 4.05 14.45
N ASP A 35 7.14 3.87 13.89
CA ASP A 35 7.85 4.95 13.20
C ASP A 35 7.04 5.49 12.03
N THR A 36 6.44 4.60 11.25
CA THR A 36 5.59 4.98 10.13
C THR A 36 4.37 5.76 10.58
N PHE A 37 3.72 5.30 11.65
CA PHE A 37 2.55 5.98 12.22
C PHE A 37 2.90 7.41 12.62
N ILE A 38 4.01 7.58 13.35
CA ILE A 38 4.46 8.91 13.81
C ILE A 38 4.78 9.81 12.62
N GLN A 39 5.50 9.30 11.63
CA GLN A 39 5.88 10.08 10.44
C GLN A 39 4.65 10.52 9.64
N LEU A 40 3.70 9.61 9.43
CA LEU A 40 2.47 9.94 8.72
C LEU A 40 1.61 10.94 9.50
N MET A 41 1.54 10.81 10.82
CA MET A 41 0.82 11.78 11.65
C MET A 41 1.45 13.17 11.57
N ASN A 42 2.79 13.26 11.64
CA ASN A 42 3.48 14.53 11.53
C ASN A 42 3.28 15.17 10.16
N PHE A 43 3.34 14.37 9.11
CA PHE A 43 3.09 14.83 7.74
C PHE A 43 1.64 15.33 7.60
N GLY A 44 0.70 14.61 8.21
CA GLY A 44 -0.71 15.00 8.23
C GLY A 44 -0.95 16.33 8.93
N LEU A 45 -0.23 16.58 10.02
CA LEU A 45 -0.32 17.87 10.72
C LEU A 45 0.13 19.03 9.84
N GLU A 46 1.16 18.83 9.03
CA GLU A 46 1.66 19.87 8.13
C GLU A 46 0.66 20.18 7.00
N VAL A 47 0.02 19.16 6.46
CA VAL A 47 -0.91 19.34 5.32
C VAL A 47 -2.36 19.52 5.75
N GLY A 48 -2.69 19.27 7.02
CA GLY A 48 -4.04 19.41 7.54
C GLY A 48 -4.97 18.27 7.14
N ALA A 49 -4.48 17.03 7.10
CA ALA A 49 -5.28 15.85 6.74
C ALA A 49 -4.86 14.63 7.57
N TYR A 50 -5.73 13.64 7.64
CA TYR A 50 -5.43 12.38 8.34
C TYR A 50 -4.49 11.50 7.51
N PRO A 51 -3.70 10.61 8.17
CA PRO A 51 -2.74 9.75 7.47
C PRO A 51 -3.30 8.89 6.35
N ASN A 52 -4.55 8.45 6.46
CA ASN A 52 -5.19 7.63 5.44
C ASN A 52 -5.66 8.41 4.20
N HIS A 53 -5.50 9.75 4.21
CA HIS A 53 -5.83 10.58 3.07
C HIS A 53 -4.68 10.59 2.06
N GLU A 54 -5.00 10.58 0.77
CA GLU A 54 -3.98 10.58 -0.30
C GLU A 54 -3.06 11.80 -0.23
N LYS A 55 -3.56 12.93 0.24
CA LYS A 55 -2.74 14.14 0.43
C LYS A 55 -1.60 13.94 1.44
N VAL A 56 -1.64 12.89 2.24
CA VAL A 56 -0.63 12.57 3.25
C VAL A 56 0.26 11.43 2.77
N TRP A 57 -0.32 10.25 2.49
CA TRP A 57 0.51 9.09 2.23
C TRP A 57 1.16 9.11 0.83
N VAL A 58 0.54 9.75 -0.16
CA VAL A 58 1.15 9.83 -1.51
C VAL A 58 2.42 10.68 -1.49
N PRO A 59 2.41 11.94 -1.02
CA PRO A 59 3.66 12.72 -0.95
C PRO A 59 4.69 12.07 -0.02
N PHE A 60 4.25 11.41 1.04
CA PHE A 60 5.16 10.69 1.93
C PHE A 60 5.91 9.60 1.17
N LEU A 61 5.19 8.75 0.44
CA LEU A 61 5.82 7.71 -0.38
C LEU A 61 6.75 8.30 -1.44
N GLU A 62 6.35 9.37 -2.08
CA GLU A 62 7.18 10.06 -3.07
C GLU A 62 8.48 10.57 -2.44
N SER A 63 8.42 11.11 -1.22
CA SER A 63 9.61 11.54 -0.48
C SER A 63 10.55 10.38 -0.15
N GLN A 64 10.03 9.16 -0.12
CA GLN A 64 10.81 7.94 0.13
C GLN A 64 11.30 7.27 -1.17
N GLY A 65 11.13 7.92 -2.30
CA GLY A 65 11.61 7.41 -3.58
C GLY A 65 10.64 6.55 -4.35
N PHE A 66 9.38 6.50 -3.93
CA PHE A 66 8.34 5.75 -4.64
C PHE A 66 7.75 6.61 -5.76
N VAL A 67 7.49 5.99 -6.89
CA VAL A 67 6.94 6.64 -8.07
C VAL A 67 5.62 5.99 -8.44
N LYS A 68 4.63 6.82 -8.75
CA LYS A 68 3.30 6.35 -9.14
C LYS A 68 3.31 5.76 -10.55
N HIS A 69 2.66 4.62 -10.68
CA HIS A 69 2.37 3.97 -11.95
C HIS A 69 0.88 3.64 -12.02
N LYS A 70 0.32 3.70 -13.21
CA LYS A 70 -1.02 3.20 -13.48
C LYS A 70 -0.90 1.85 -14.16
N MET A 71 -1.75 0.91 -13.75
CA MET A 71 -1.78 -0.39 -14.40
C MET A 71 -2.31 -0.22 -15.84
N PRO A 72 -1.54 -0.65 -16.85
CA PRO A 72 -2.03 -0.60 -18.23
C PRO A 72 -3.30 -1.44 -18.39
N ARG A 73 -4.23 -0.95 -19.20
CA ARG A 73 -5.42 -1.74 -19.56
C ARG A 73 -5.07 -2.60 -20.76
N PRO A 74 -5.38 -3.90 -20.71
CA PRO A 74 -5.34 -4.69 -21.93
C PRO A 74 -6.31 -4.09 -22.95
N HIS A 75 -5.94 -4.15 -24.23
CA HIS A 75 -6.77 -3.57 -25.29
C HIS A 75 -8.21 -4.11 -25.24
N GLY A 76 -9.18 -3.22 -25.27
CA GLY A 76 -10.60 -3.57 -25.22
C GLY A 76 -11.13 -4.02 -23.85
N LYS A 77 -10.30 -3.94 -22.80
CA LYS A 77 -10.73 -4.36 -21.45
C LYS A 77 -10.97 -3.15 -20.55
N PRO A 78 -11.91 -3.26 -19.60
CA PRO A 78 -12.17 -2.17 -18.64
C PRO A 78 -11.04 -2.04 -17.62
N ARG A 79 -11.05 -0.89 -16.90
CA ARG A 79 -10.16 -0.69 -15.77
C ARG A 79 -10.40 -1.79 -14.72
N GLY A 80 -9.34 -2.21 -14.04
CA GLY A 80 -9.42 -3.20 -12.98
C GLY A 80 -9.46 -4.64 -13.48
N THR A 81 -9.13 -4.87 -14.75
CA THR A 81 -9.09 -6.22 -15.32
C THR A 81 -7.94 -7.04 -14.73
N VAL A 82 -6.79 -6.42 -14.45
CA VAL A 82 -5.64 -7.12 -13.88
C VAL A 82 -5.84 -7.25 -12.38
N LYS A 83 -5.90 -8.48 -11.89
CA LYS A 83 -6.01 -8.77 -10.46
C LYS A 83 -4.63 -8.96 -9.85
N LEU A 84 -4.50 -8.68 -8.55
CA LEU A 84 -3.23 -8.91 -7.83
C LEU A 84 -2.69 -10.32 -8.04
N ARG A 85 -3.56 -11.33 -7.97
CA ARG A 85 -3.16 -12.74 -8.13
C ARG A 85 -2.50 -13.03 -9.48
N ASP A 86 -2.84 -12.26 -10.52
CA ASP A 86 -2.35 -12.46 -11.88
C ASP A 86 -1.21 -11.51 -12.23
N TRP A 87 -0.84 -10.64 -11.31
CA TRP A 87 0.19 -9.62 -11.53
C TRP A 87 1.57 -10.17 -11.23
N ASP A 88 2.44 -10.14 -12.24
CA ASP A 88 3.80 -10.65 -12.15
C ASP A 88 4.79 -9.55 -11.78
N PHE A 89 4.63 -9.00 -10.59
CA PHE A 89 5.48 -7.92 -10.09
C PHE A 89 6.40 -8.43 -8.99
N GLN A 90 7.71 -8.24 -9.18
CA GLN A 90 8.72 -8.75 -8.26
C GLN A 90 9.39 -7.65 -7.42
N GLY A 91 8.99 -6.41 -7.60
CA GLY A 91 9.55 -5.28 -6.86
C GLY A 91 8.85 -5.02 -5.53
N ILE A 92 8.97 -3.77 -5.08
CA ILE A 92 8.34 -3.28 -3.85
C ILE A 92 7.35 -2.18 -4.24
N ALA A 93 6.09 -2.36 -3.88
CA ALA A 93 5.05 -1.39 -4.24
C ALA A 93 3.92 -1.34 -3.23
N ALA A 94 3.41 -0.13 -2.99
CA ALA A 94 2.11 0.07 -2.36
C ALA A 94 1.06 0.10 -3.47
N VAL A 95 0.04 -0.74 -3.36
CA VAL A 95 -0.95 -0.94 -4.41
C VAL A 95 -2.31 -0.44 -3.95
N LYS A 96 -2.88 0.45 -4.74
CA LYS A 96 -4.21 0.98 -4.48
C LYS A 96 -5.24 0.28 -5.35
N ASN A 97 -6.31 -0.17 -4.72
CA ASN A 97 -7.52 -0.59 -5.38
C ASN A 97 -8.72 0.03 -4.66
N SER A 98 -9.64 0.68 -5.38
CA SER A 98 -10.83 1.32 -4.81
C SER A 98 -10.56 2.04 -3.49
N ARG A 99 -10.88 1.38 -2.36
CA ARG A 99 -10.79 1.94 -1.00
C ARG A 99 -9.75 1.24 -0.14
N HIS A 100 -8.86 0.47 -0.73
CA HIS A 100 -7.88 -0.32 0.01
C HIS A 100 -6.48 -0.08 -0.53
N LEU A 101 -5.52 0.02 0.39
CA LEU A 101 -4.10 0.06 0.08
C LEU A 101 -3.46 -1.19 0.65
N THR A 102 -2.70 -1.89 -0.17
CA THR A 102 -1.98 -3.09 0.24
C THR A 102 -0.50 -3.00 -0.16
N ALA A 103 0.31 -3.88 0.39
CA ALA A 103 1.74 -3.91 0.13
C ALA A 103 2.11 -5.14 -0.67
N VAL A 104 3.01 -4.96 -1.62
CA VAL A 104 3.58 -6.03 -2.43
C VAL A 104 5.10 -5.97 -2.32
N MET A 105 5.72 -7.10 -2.00
CA MET A 105 7.18 -7.22 -1.93
C MET A 105 7.61 -8.56 -2.51
N HIS A 106 8.46 -8.50 -3.54
CA HIS A 106 9.11 -9.68 -4.11
C HIS A 106 8.14 -10.81 -4.47
N GLY A 107 7.05 -10.45 -5.15
CA GLY A 107 6.06 -11.42 -5.60
C GLY A 107 5.05 -11.85 -4.55
N GLN A 108 5.02 -11.18 -3.40
CA GLN A 108 4.08 -11.50 -2.33
C GLN A 108 3.18 -10.29 -2.03
N CYS A 109 1.89 -10.53 -1.88
CA CYS A 109 0.94 -9.57 -1.32
C CYS A 109 0.91 -9.77 0.20
N ILE A 110 1.27 -8.74 0.95
CA ILE A 110 1.35 -8.80 2.42
C ILE A 110 0.22 -7.96 3.01
N ASP A 111 -0.72 -8.62 3.67
CA ASP A 111 -1.91 -7.96 4.21
C ASP A 111 -2.49 -8.76 5.38
N THR A 112 -3.49 -8.21 6.05
CA THR A 112 -4.20 -8.91 7.12
C THR A 112 -5.22 -9.91 6.61
N TRP A 113 -5.57 -9.83 5.33
CA TRP A 113 -6.48 -10.74 4.65
C TRP A 113 -6.06 -10.89 3.20
N ASP A 114 -6.48 -11.99 2.58
CA ASP A 114 -6.10 -12.27 1.20
C ASP A 114 -6.92 -11.43 0.22
N CYS A 115 -6.33 -10.31 -0.20
CA CYS A 115 -6.97 -9.38 -1.14
C CYS A 115 -6.54 -9.59 -2.59
N ARG A 116 -5.95 -10.75 -2.93
CA ARG A 116 -5.40 -11.00 -4.27
C ARG A 116 -6.47 -11.02 -5.37
N TYR A 117 -7.74 -11.20 -5.03
CA TYR A 117 -8.83 -11.10 -6.01
C TYR A 117 -9.15 -9.66 -6.41
N ARG A 118 -8.61 -8.68 -5.70
CA ARG A 118 -8.84 -7.27 -5.99
C ARG A 118 -8.02 -6.82 -7.21
N PRO A 119 -8.54 -5.84 -7.98
CA PRO A 119 -7.80 -5.32 -9.13
C PRO A 119 -6.63 -4.44 -8.70
N VAL A 120 -5.65 -4.31 -9.58
CA VAL A 120 -4.57 -3.32 -9.46
C VAL A 120 -4.96 -2.12 -10.31
N ASN A 121 -5.21 -0.97 -9.68
CA ASN A 121 -5.54 0.27 -10.39
C ASN A 121 -4.30 1.16 -10.55
N SER A 122 -3.69 1.52 -9.43
CA SER A 122 -2.47 2.31 -9.38
C SER A 122 -1.53 1.70 -8.35
N TYR A 123 -0.24 1.93 -8.52
CA TYR A 123 0.74 1.49 -7.53
C TYR A 123 1.91 2.47 -7.47
N TRP A 124 2.54 2.53 -6.32
CA TRP A 124 3.72 3.35 -6.07
C TRP A 124 4.87 2.40 -5.81
N ALA A 125 5.86 2.41 -6.71
CA ALA A 125 6.98 1.47 -6.67
C ALA A 125 8.29 2.21 -6.45
N ARG A 126 9.20 1.56 -5.72
CA ARG A 126 10.56 2.02 -5.55
C ARG A 126 11.47 1.24 -6.51
N GLY A 127 12.25 1.99 -7.25
CA GLY A 127 13.24 1.42 -8.14
C GLY A 127 12.69 0.95 -9.42
#